data_3d2464c5f59992d63360cd00d238b6ff
#
_entry.id   3d2464c5f59992d63360cd00d238b6ff
#
_cell.length_a   1.000
_cell.length_b   1.000
_cell.length_c   1.000
_cell.angle_alpha   90.00
_cell.angle_beta   90.00
_cell.angle_gamma   90.00
#
_symmetry.space_group_name_H-M   'P 1'
#
loop_
_entity.id
_entity.type
_entity.pdbx_description
1 polymer ?
#
loop_
_entity_poly.entity_id
_entity_poly.type
_entity_poly.pdbx_seq_one_letter_code
_entity_poly.pdbx_strand_id
1 'polypeptide(L)'
;MQTLPEQIKQLQLYIPEYATVNTAVSTASVGWHIHHCLLVFSNISDALQNADPALYKPSYKFFKWYVYTFKKIPRGRGKAPKIVRPLNVLLADELQQQVQIALEKTSGLAFLNPNNYFEHPYFGKLNVKETISFLAIHTTHHLKIIKDILKN
;
A
#
# COMPACT_ATOMS: atom_id res chain seq x y z
N MET A 1 9.15 -13.02 -2.24
CA MET A 1 8.19 -11.87 -2.30
C MET A 1 8.95 -10.72 -2.93
N GLN A 2 8.36 -10.03 -3.90
CA GLN A 2 8.99 -8.86 -4.52
C GLN A 2 9.32 -7.78 -3.50
N THR A 3 10.38 -7.02 -3.71
CA THR A 3 10.73 -5.85 -2.90
C THR A 3 9.72 -4.72 -3.10
N LEU A 4 9.66 -3.75 -2.18
CA LEU A 4 8.76 -2.60 -2.34
C LEU A 4 9.07 -1.79 -3.61
N PRO A 5 10.33 -1.47 -3.94
CA PRO A 5 10.66 -0.79 -5.20
C PRO A 5 10.21 -1.55 -6.45
N GLU A 6 10.36 -2.88 -6.48
CA GLU A 6 9.89 -3.70 -7.61
C GLU A 6 8.37 -3.62 -7.76
N GLN A 7 7.63 -3.64 -6.65
CA GLN A 7 6.17 -3.52 -6.68
C GLN A 7 5.70 -2.12 -7.11
N ILE A 8 6.39 -1.06 -6.67
CA ILE A 8 6.10 0.31 -7.11
C ILE A 8 6.33 0.44 -8.62
N LYS A 9 7.45 -0.09 -9.12
CA LYS A 9 7.72 -0.14 -10.57
C LYS A 9 6.69 -0.97 -11.32
N GLN A 10 6.18 -2.05 -10.72
CA GLN A 10 5.11 -2.83 -11.33
C GLN A 10 3.79 -2.06 -11.42
N LEU A 11 3.43 -1.26 -10.39
CA LEU A 11 2.28 -0.34 -10.48
C LEU A 11 2.46 0.67 -11.62
N GLN A 12 3.67 1.20 -11.78
CA GLN A 12 4.02 2.15 -12.85
C GLN A 12 3.71 1.61 -14.25
N LEU A 13 3.95 0.32 -14.49
CA LEU A 13 3.68 -0.32 -15.79
C LEU A 13 2.20 -0.29 -16.19
N TYR A 14 1.29 -0.16 -15.22
CA TYR A 14 -0.16 -0.10 -15.48
C TYR A 14 -0.71 1.32 -15.62
N ILE A 15 0.14 2.36 -15.51
CA ILE A 15 -0.30 3.76 -15.66
C ILE A 15 -0.95 4.03 -17.03
N PRO A 16 -0.47 3.48 -18.17
CA PRO A 16 -1.16 3.68 -19.45
C PRO A 16 -2.64 3.27 -19.45
N GLU A 17 -3.00 2.29 -18.61
CA GLU A 17 -4.36 1.76 -18.46
C GLU A 17 -5.17 2.43 -17.33
N TYR A 18 -4.71 3.58 -16.80
CA TYR A 18 -5.25 4.21 -15.58
C TYR A 18 -6.76 4.48 -15.62
N ALA A 19 -7.33 4.76 -16.80
CA ALA A 19 -8.75 5.05 -16.97
C ALA A 19 -9.64 3.79 -17.03
N THR A 20 -9.05 2.61 -17.19
CA THR A 20 -9.79 1.35 -17.36
C THR A 20 -10.56 0.97 -16.10
N VAL A 21 -11.83 0.63 -16.27
CA VAL A 21 -12.76 0.15 -15.24
C VAL A 21 -13.41 -1.15 -15.69
N ASN A 22 -13.53 -2.12 -14.78
CA ASN A 22 -14.33 -3.32 -14.98
C ASN A 22 -15.20 -3.52 -13.73
N THR A 23 -16.46 -3.10 -13.81
CA THR A 23 -17.39 -3.09 -12.67
C THR A 23 -17.73 -4.49 -12.14
N ALA A 24 -17.50 -5.54 -12.91
CA ALA A 24 -17.62 -6.92 -12.44
C ALA A 24 -16.50 -7.29 -11.45
N VAL A 25 -15.36 -6.58 -11.48
CA VAL A 25 -14.20 -6.81 -10.60
C VAL A 25 -14.13 -5.74 -9.51
N SER A 26 -14.22 -4.46 -9.90
CA SER A 26 -14.11 -3.29 -9.00
C SER A 26 -14.83 -2.10 -9.62
N THR A 27 -15.52 -1.31 -8.78
CA THR A 27 -16.10 -0.01 -9.21
C THR A 27 -15.04 1.08 -9.37
N ALA A 28 -13.83 0.85 -8.86
CA ALA A 28 -12.70 1.77 -8.99
C ALA A 28 -11.86 1.43 -10.22
N SER A 29 -11.29 2.47 -10.86
CA SER A 29 -10.41 2.33 -12.02
C SER A 29 -9.03 1.79 -11.64
N VAL A 30 -8.26 1.34 -12.63
CA VAL A 30 -6.85 0.99 -12.48
C VAL A 30 -6.07 2.15 -11.83
N GLY A 31 -6.26 3.38 -12.30
CA GLY A 31 -5.61 4.58 -11.75
C GLY A 31 -5.94 4.83 -10.28
N TRP A 32 -7.19 4.57 -9.86
CA TRP A 32 -7.55 4.64 -8.45
C TRP A 32 -6.74 3.65 -7.59
N HIS A 33 -6.62 2.40 -8.05
CA HIS A 33 -5.84 1.39 -7.31
C HIS A 33 -4.35 1.73 -7.24
N ILE A 34 -3.78 2.25 -8.33
CA ILE A 34 -2.39 2.73 -8.36
C ILE A 34 -2.21 3.88 -7.37
N HIS A 35 -3.02 4.93 -7.48
CA HIS A 35 -2.94 6.11 -6.62
C HIS A 35 -3.12 5.74 -5.14
N HIS A 36 -4.10 4.89 -4.83
CA HIS A 36 -4.30 4.40 -3.46
C HIS A 36 -3.05 3.73 -2.89
N CYS A 37 -2.41 2.83 -3.64
CA CYS A 37 -1.16 2.21 -3.21
C CYS A 37 -0.04 3.24 -2.97
N LEU A 38 0.13 4.21 -3.87
CA LEU A 38 1.15 5.24 -3.75
C LEU A 38 0.91 6.15 -2.54
N LEU A 39 -0.35 6.52 -2.26
CA LEU A 39 -0.71 7.25 -1.03
C LEU A 39 -0.42 6.43 0.23
N VAL A 40 -0.71 5.13 0.21
CA VAL A 40 -0.40 4.22 1.32
C VAL A 40 1.10 4.17 1.56
N PHE A 41 1.93 4.03 0.53
CA PHE A 41 3.38 4.09 0.66
C PHE A 41 3.85 5.40 1.29
N SER A 42 3.40 6.53 0.78
CA SER A 42 3.83 7.85 1.24
C SER A 42 3.43 8.12 2.69
N ASN A 43 2.15 7.93 3.03
CA ASN A 43 1.65 8.23 4.37
C ASN A 43 2.23 7.30 5.44
N ILE A 44 2.42 6.02 5.12
CA ILE A 44 3.01 5.07 6.06
C ILE A 44 4.51 5.32 6.24
N SER A 45 5.23 5.69 5.18
CA SER A 45 6.64 6.06 5.28
C SER A 45 6.83 7.29 6.17
N ASP A 46 5.98 8.31 6.01
CA ASP A 46 5.99 9.50 6.86
C ASP A 46 5.67 9.15 8.32
N ALA A 47 4.68 8.30 8.56
CA ALA A 47 4.34 7.85 9.91
C ALA A 47 5.49 7.08 10.58
N LEU A 48 6.17 6.19 9.86
CA LEU A 48 7.34 5.48 10.38
C LEU A 48 8.48 6.43 10.73
N GLN A 49 8.79 7.40 9.85
CA GLN A 49 9.88 8.36 10.07
C GLN A 49 9.63 9.27 11.27
N ASN A 50 8.38 9.63 11.54
CA ASN A 50 7.99 10.53 12.64
C ASN A 50 7.65 9.79 13.94
N ALA A 51 7.69 8.46 13.98
CA ALA A 51 7.37 7.69 15.18
C ALA A 51 8.47 7.74 16.21
N ASP A 52 8.10 7.88 17.48
CA ASP A 52 9.02 7.68 18.61
C ASP A 52 9.17 6.17 18.89
N PRO A 53 10.35 5.57 18.64
CA PRO A 53 10.56 4.14 18.83
C PRO A 53 10.40 3.67 20.29
N ALA A 54 10.54 4.57 21.28
CA ALA A 54 10.33 4.25 22.68
C ALA A 54 8.86 3.93 23.03
N LEU A 55 7.92 4.41 22.20
CA LEU A 55 6.48 4.19 22.38
C LEU A 55 5.98 2.93 21.65
N TYR A 56 6.86 2.18 20.99
CA TYR A 56 6.47 0.94 20.33
C TYR A 56 6.10 -0.14 21.36
N LYS A 57 4.92 -0.75 21.12
CA LYS A 57 4.50 -1.96 21.85
C LYS A 57 3.95 -2.96 20.82
N PRO A 58 4.42 -4.22 20.82
CA PRO A 58 3.90 -5.25 19.91
C PRO A 58 2.40 -5.39 20.03
N SER A 59 1.74 -5.56 18.90
CA SER A 59 0.28 -5.77 18.84
C SER A 59 -0.04 -7.19 18.37
N TYR A 60 -0.85 -7.90 19.15
CA TYR A 60 -1.30 -9.26 18.87
C TYR A 60 -2.78 -9.25 18.51
N LYS A 61 -3.09 -9.13 17.21
CA LYS A 61 -4.45 -9.14 16.68
C LYS A 61 -4.64 -10.37 15.78
N PHE A 62 -5.74 -11.10 15.95
CA PHE A 62 -6.03 -12.30 15.15
C PHE A 62 -6.03 -12.01 13.64
N PHE A 63 -6.63 -10.90 13.22
CA PHE A 63 -6.68 -10.52 11.80
C PHE A 63 -5.29 -10.16 11.24
N LYS A 64 -4.41 -9.55 12.06
CA LYS A 64 -2.99 -9.35 11.72
C LYS A 64 -2.33 -10.70 11.47
N TRP A 65 -2.44 -11.64 12.42
CA TRP A 65 -1.88 -12.99 12.28
C TRP A 65 -2.37 -13.66 10.99
N TYR A 66 -3.67 -13.63 10.72
CA TYR A 66 -4.25 -14.21 9.49
C TYR A 66 -3.63 -13.62 8.22
N VAL A 67 -3.61 -12.28 8.09
CA VAL A 67 -3.10 -11.60 6.89
C VAL A 67 -1.61 -11.88 6.68
N TYR A 68 -0.81 -11.90 7.75
CA TYR A 68 0.62 -12.15 7.64
C TYR A 68 0.97 -13.62 7.38
N THR A 69 0.17 -14.55 7.88
CA THR A 69 0.37 -15.98 7.65
C THR A 69 0.00 -16.35 6.22
N PHE A 70 -1.17 -15.94 5.76
CA PHE A 70 -1.67 -16.30 4.43
C PHE A 70 -1.23 -15.34 3.32
N LYS A 71 -0.55 -14.23 3.66
CA LYS A 71 -0.13 -13.17 2.71
C LYS A 71 -1.28 -12.70 1.82
N LYS A 72 -2.49 -12.60 2.38
CA LYS A 72 -3.73 -12.32 1.66
C LYS A 72 -4.65 -11.39 2.44
N ILE A 73 -5.15 -10.35 1.77
CA ILE A 73 -6.21 -9.49 2.27
C ILE A 73 -7.52 -9.92 1.58
N PRO A 74 -8.58 -10.27 2.33
CA PRO A 74 -9.89 -10.59 1.76
C PRO A 74 -10.48 -9.37 1.02
N ARG A 75 -10.96 -9.58 -0.22
CA ARG A 75 -11.61 -8.53 -1.00
C ARG A 75 -12.97 -8.16 -0.38
N GLY A 76 -13.34 -6.88 -0.47
CA GLY A 76 -14.64 -6.37 -0.06
C GLY A 76 -14.91 -6.30 1.46
N ARG A 77 -13.94 -6.68 2.31
CA ARG A 77 -14.13 -6.66 3.78
C ARG A 77 -13.51 -5.45 4.49
N GLY A 78 -12.65 -4.69 3.84
CA GLY A 78 -12.02 -3.51 4.40
C GLY A 78 -12.36 -2.24 3.62
N LYS A 79 -12.70 -1.15 4.32
CA LYS A 79 -12.78 0.17 3.70
C LYS A 79 -11.47 0.90 3.94
N ALA A 80 -10.85 1.42 2.88
CA ALA A 80 -9.66 2.24 3.00
C ALA A 80 -9.95 3.46 3.89
N PRO A 81 -9.06 3.81 4.84
CA PRO A 81 -9.16 5.06 5.59
C PRO A 81 -9.25 6.27 4.66
N LYS A 82 -9.94 7.33 5.09
CA LYS A 82 -10.15 8.52 4.26
C LYS A 82 -8.83 9.12 3.75
N ILE A 83 -7.79 9.13 4.58
CA ILE A 83 -6.48 9.74 4.29
C ILE A 83 -5.74 9.08 3.11
N VAL A 84 -6.00 7.80 2.84
CA VAL A 84 -5.39 7.05 1.72
C VAL A 84 -6.39 6.73 0.62
N ARG A 85 -7.58 7.33 0.67
CA ARG A 85 -8.61 7.16 -0.34
C ARG A 85 -8.47 8.28 -1.37
N PRO A 86 -8.12 7.96 -2.64
CA PRO A 86 -8.10 8.96 -3.71
C PRO A 86 -9.42 9.69 -3.81
N LEU A 87 -9.39 11.03 -3.72
CA LEU A 87 -10.56 11.88 -3.86
C LEU A 87 -10.80 12.25 -5.34
N ASN A 88 -9.70 12.37 -6.11
CA ASN A 88 -9.72 12.73 -7.52
C ASN A 88 -9.05 11.64 -8.36
N VAL A 89 -9.46 11.54 -9.62
CA VAL A 89 -8.76 10.73 -10.61
C VAL A 89 -7.53 11.52 -11.05
N LEU A 90 -6.34 11.01 -10.74
CA LEU A 90 -5.09 11.59 -11.22
C LEU A 90 -4.87 11.24 -12.69
N LEU A 91 -4.27 12.17 -13.42
CA LEU A 91 -3.80 11.93 -14.78
C LEU A 91 -2.51 11.09 -14.76
N ALA A 92 -2.14 10.52 -15.91
CA ALA A 92 -0.98 9.65 -16.03
C ALA A 92 0.32 10.31 -15.53
N ASP A 93 0.55 11.58 -15.88
CA ASP A 93 1.76 12.32 -15.47
C ASP A 93 1.81 12.56 -13.95
N GLU A 94 0.67 12.83 -13.31
CA GLU A 94 0.56 12.99 -11.87
C GLU A 94 0.85 11.65 -11.15
N LEU A 95 0.35 10.53 -11.70
CA LEU A 95 0.67 9.19 -11.19
C LEU A 95 2.15 8.88 -11.31
N GLN A 96 2.82 9.27 -12.41
CA GLN A 96 4.27 9.13 -12.57
C GLN A 96 5.05 9.91 -11.50
N GLN A 97 4.63 11.13 -11.18
CA GLN A 97 5.25 11.91 -10.10
C GLN A 97 5.07 11.22 -8.74
N GLN A 98 3.88 10.70 -8.45
CA GLN A 98 3.63 9.96 -7.22
C GLN A 98 4.47 8.67 -7.11
N VAL A 99 4.77 8.00 -8.22
CA VAL A 99 5.69 6.85 -8.26
C VAL A 99 7.10 7.27 -7.79
N GLN A 100 7.63 8.38 -8.27
CA GLN A 100 8.96 8.86 -7.86
C GLN A 100 8.99 9.18 -6.35
N ILE A 101 7.98 9.89 -5.86
CA ILE A 101 7.85 10.21 -4.43
C ILE A 101 7.80 8.92 -3.58
N ALA A 102 7.03 7.91 -3.99
CA ALA A 102 6.94 6.64 -3.28
C ALA A 102 8.27 5.88 -3.28
N LEU A 103 9.02 5.87 -4.40
CA LEU A 103 10.34 5.26 -4.48
C LEU A 103 11.34 5.94 -3.54
N GLU A 104 11.37 7.27 -3.51
CA GLU A 104 12.23 8.04 -2.62
C GLU A 104 11.90 7.77 -1.14
N LYS A 105 10.64 7.88 -0.76
CA LYS A 105 10.19 7.66 0.63
C LYS A 105 10.44 6.24 1.13
N THR A 106 10.32 5.23 0.27
CA THR A 106 10.54 3.83 0.67
C THR A 106 12.01 3.44 0.73
N SER A 107 12.91 4.15 0.05
CA SER A 107 14.35 3.83 0.03
C SER A 107 15.00 3.93 1.42
N GLY A 108 14.54 4.84 2.27
CA GLY A 108 15.07 5.08 3.61
C GLY A 108 14.53 4.17 4.71
N LEU A 109 13.49 3.37 4.46
CA LEU A 109 12.78 2.62 5.50
C LEU A 109 13.66 1.57 6.19
N ALA A 110 14.58 0.95 5.47
CA ALA A 110 15.47 -0.07 6.03
C ALA A 110 16.51 0.47 7.02
N PHE A 111 16.74 1.79 7.03
CA PHE A 111 17.71 2.46 7.91
C PHE A 111 17.08 3.07 9.17
N LEU A 112 15.75 2.99 9.30
CA LEU A 112 15.04 3.47 10.47
C LEU A 112 15.33 2.58 11.70
N ASN A 113 15.16 3.13 12.91
CA ASN A 113 15.18 2.33 14.12
C ASN A 113 14.13 1.20 13.98
N PRO A 114 14.49 -0.07 14.23
CA PRO A 114 13.57 -1.21 14.06
C PRO A 114 12.24 -1.06 14.81
N ASN A 115 12.20 -0.28 15.88
CA ASN A 115 11.02 0.01 16.69
C ASN A 115 10.22 1.24 16.21
N ASN A 116 10.66 1.97 15.18
CA ASN A 116 9.75 2.92 14.54
C ASN A 116 8.50 2.18 14.09
N TYR A 117 7.34 2.79 14.22
CA TYR A 117 6.09 2.09 14.00
C TYR A 117 5.06 2.95 13.26
N PHE A 118 4.18 2.25 12.57
CA PHE A 118 2.93 2.77 12.02
C PHE A 118 1.77 2.14 12.77
N GLU A 119 0.75 2.92 13.12
CA GLU A 119 -0.45 2.42 13.78
C GLU A 119 -1.55 2.12 12.76
N HIS A 120 -1.71 0.81 12.48
CA HIS A 120 -2.74 0.35 11.57
C HIS A 120 -4.09 0.17 12.29
N PRO A 121 -5.23 0.65 11.73
CA PRO A 121 -6.53 0.62 12.42
C PRO A 121 -6.98 -0.77 12.86
N TYR A 122 -6.65 -1.81 12.12
CA TYR A 122 -7.04 -3.19 12.43
C TYR A 122 -5.93 -4.03 13.05
N PHE A 123 -4.65 -3.71 12.82
CA PHE A 123 -3.51 -4.53 13.27
C PHE A 123 -2.81 -3.94 14.49
N GLY A 124 -3.10 -2.70 14.85
CA GLY A 124 -2.38 -1.96 15.87
C GLY A 124 -0.99 -1.54 15.41
N LYS A 125 -0.05 -1.36 16.32
CA LYS A 125 1.30 -0.90 15.99
C LYS A 125 2.07 -1.97 15.22
N LEU A 126 2.59 -1.58 14.06
CA LEU A 126 3.44 -2.38 13.19
C LEU A 126 4.83 -1.75 13.18
N ASN A 127 5.85 -2.47 13.59
CA ASN A 127 7.23 -1.99 13.50
C ASN A 127 7.72 -1.93 12.05
N VAL A 128 8.94 -1.45 11.81
CA VAL A 128 9.49 -1.29 10.45
C VAL A 128 9.37 -2.57 9.63
N LYS A 129 9.81 -3.72 10.17
CA LYS A 129 9.77 -5.02 9.48
C LYS A 129 8.34 -5.45 9.16
N GLU A 130 7.44 -5.32 10.11
CA GLU A 130 6.03 -5.64 9.94
C GLU A 130 5.39 -4.71 8.93
N THR A 131 5.69 -3.41 8.97
CA THR A 131 5.15 -2.42 8.03
C THR A 131 5.60 -2.70 6.61
N ILE A 132 6.89 -3.00 6.38
CA ILE A 132 7.39 -3.38 5.04
C ILE A 132 6.66 -4.62 4.52
N SER A 133 6.46 -5.63 5.37
CA SER A 133 5.69 -6.84 5.00
C SER A 133 4.23 -6.51 4.68
N PHE A 134 3.59 -5.62 5.47
CA PHE A 134 2.23 -5.16 5.20
C PHE A 134 2.12 -4.45 3.86
N LEU A 135 2.99 -3.49 3.58
CA LEU A 135 3.03 -2.75 2.31
C LEU A 135 3.13 -3.72 1.12
N ALA A 136 4.01 -4.72 1.23
CA ALA A 136 4.17 -5.73 0.18
C ALA A 136 2.91 -6.59 -0.03
N ILE A 137 2.23 -7.01 1.04
CA ILE A 137 0.98 -7.78 0.97
C ILE A 137 -0.15 -6.92 0.39
N HIS A 138 -0.26 -5.67 0.83
CA HIS A 138 -1.27 -4.71 0.39
C HIS A 138 -1.12 -4.40 -1.10
N THR A 139 0.09 -4.10 -1.55
CA THR A 139 0.35 -3.83 -2.97
C THR A 139 0.10 -5.05 -3.85
N THR A 140 0.50 -6.24 -3.40
CA THR A 140 0.18 -7.51 -4.09
C THR A 140 -1.34 -7.69 -4.24
N HIS A 141 -2.12 -7.34 -3.21
CA HIS A 141 -3.58 -7.38 -3.26
C HIS A 141 -4.14 -6.48 -4.38
N HIS A 142 -3.70 -5.23 -4.45
CA HIS A 142 -4.14 -4.27 -5.48
C HIS A 142 -3.64 -4.62 -6.88
N LEU A 143 -2.40 -5.09 -7.03
CA LEU A 143 -1.89 -5.59 -8.31
C LEU A 143 -2.71 -6.76 -8.88
N LYS A 144 -3.21 -7.66 -8.02
CA LYS A 144 -4.13 -8.72 -8.45
C LYS A 144 -5.48 -8.16 -8.92
N ILE A 145 -6.01 -7.14 -8.25
CA ILE A 145 -7.26 -6.48 -8.68
C ILE A 145 -7.05 -5.79 -10.03
N ILE A 146 -5.96 -5.03 -10.21
CA ILE A 146 -5.60 -4.38 -11.48
C ILE A 146 -5.54 -5.41 -12.61
N LYS A 147 -4.81 -6.52 -12.39
CA LYS A 147 -4.73 -7.60 -13.39
C LYS A 147 -6.09 -8.19 -13.73
N ASP A 148 -6.98 -8.34 -12.76
CA ASP A 148 -8.32 -8.88 -12.99
C ASP A 148 -9.23 -7.86 -13.71
N ILE A 149 -9.08 -6.53 -13.46
CA ILE A 149 -9.76 -5.46 -14.21
C ILE A 149 -9.36 -5.51 -15.68
N LEU A 150 -8.08 -5.79 -15.99
CA LEU A 150 -7.52 -5.79 -17.34
C LEU A 150 -7.70 -7.13 -18.09
N LYS A 151 -8.19 -8.17 -17.44
CA LYS A 151 -8.59 -9.40 -18.13
C LYS A 151 -9.92 -9.16 -18.83
N ASN A 152 -9.91 -9.34 -20.14
CA ASN A 152 -11.11 -9.37 -20.97
C ASN A 152 -11.97 -10.60 -20.66
#